data_a56e8d3efdc8b17cc16d9c3629b76915
#
_entry.id   a56e8d3efdc8b17cc16d9c3629b76915
#
_cell.length_a   1.000
_cell.length_b   1.000
_cell.length_c   1.000
_cell.angle_alpha   90.00
_cell.angle_beta   90.00
_cell.angle_gamma   90.00
#
_symmetry.space_group_name_H-M   'P 1'
#
loop_
_entity.id
_entity.type
_entity.pdbx_description
1 polymer ?
#
loop_
_entity_poly.entity_id
_entity_poly.type
_entity_poly.pdbx_seq_one_letter_code
_entity_poly.pdbx_strand_id
1 'polypeptide(L)'
;MIMVIALALAGAVQGGVSSARVENGGRQLLFYNHAYGVLDRETADAIEHSAFLRDFANFQVRTTTGAGGQTWTGRYLMGRETYIELFGTGDLPGKDGTLGSTGMGVSTEREGDLAKVTARLRELGISDPVEFRQTRDFGDGVPVPWFDAVFTTDEYDLFGAWGMEYRPEYFADPRGNTEPAAHPGDVGRERYLSDGYRDHLMRDVTGIRLAVTARDLANTVPLLKAGGFAVRSLPGGGAVAQGGGTTLRFDAVPLDQVGLRQVEMSLNRPVSYRHEERIGHSALVVGPGARAVWTFGEQDRPSRSG
;
A
#
# COMPACT_ATOMS: atom_id res chain seq x y z
N MET A 1 6.52 -3.94 -3.27
CA MET A 1 7.73 -3.41 -3.87
C MET A 1 8.83 -3.59 -2.85
N ILE A 2 9.70 -4.50 -3.11
CA ILE A 2 10.82 -4.75 -2.23
C ILE A 2 11.93 -3.84 -2.73
N MET A 3 12.29 -2.88 -1.91
CA MET A 3 13.38 -1.97 -2.19
C MET A 3 14.64 -2.50 -1.52
N VAL A 4 15.56 -3.05 -2.31
CA VAL A 4 16.94 -3.25 -1.88
C VAL A 4 17.77 -2.21 -2.60
N ILE A 5 18.02 -1.09 -1.94
CA ILE A 5 19.11 -0.16 -2.32
C ILE A 5 20.09 -0.18 -1.16
N ALA A 6 21.23 -0.83 -1.38
CA ALA A 6 22.40 -0.68 -0.55
C ALA A 6 23.32 0.34 -1.23
N LEU A 7 23.31 1.59 -0.76
CA LEU A 7 24.46 2.49 -0.92
C LEU A 7 24.48 3.46 0.27
N ALA A 8 25.54 3.39 1.04
CA ALA A 8 25.82 4.31 2.12
C ALA A 8 26.54 5.55 1.58
N LEU A 9 26.05 6.75 1.94
CA LEU A 9 26.89 7.94 2.06
C LEU A 9 26.22 8.95 3.01
N ALA A 10 26.94 9.30 4.06
CA ALA A 10 26.51 10.20 5.11
C ALA A 10 26.67 11.67 4.70
N GLY A 11 25.72 12.51 5.11
CA GLY A 11 25.87 13.97 5.06
C GLY A 11 24.74 14.67 5.82
N ALA A 12 25.00 15.11 7.04
CA ALA A 12 24.07 15.86 7.85
C ALA A 12 24.08 17.36 7.50
N VAL A 13 22.91 17.95 7.22
CA VAL A 13 22.71 19.40 7.26
C VAL A 13 21.42 19.71 7.99
N GLN A 14 21.53 20.43 9.12
CA GLN A 14 20.41 21.00 9.84
C GLN A 14 19.96 22.30 9.16
N GLY A 15 18.70 22.38 8.79
CA GLY A 15 18.05 23.58 8.27
C GLY A 15 16.69 23.82 8.95
N GLY A 16 16.52 25.01 9.53
CA GLY A 16 15.34 25.38 10.32
C GLY A 16 14.05 25.46 9.51
N VAL A 17 12.95 24.97 10.11
CA VAL A 17 11.63 24.86 9.51
C VAL A 17 10.84 26.15 9.72
N SER A 18 10.61 26.89 8.63
CA SER A 18 9.59 27.95 8.57
C SER A 18 8.25 27.31 8.20
N SER A 19 7.24 27.43 9.09
CA SER A 19 5.90 26.89 8.84
C SER A 19 5.12 27.77 7.87
N ALA A 20 5.22 27.50 6.58
CA ALA A 20 4.33 28.04 5.58
C ALA A 20 2.99 27.26 5.61
N ARG A 21 1.89 27.98 5.83
CA ARG A 21 0.52 27.46 5.73
C ARG A 21 0.22 27.21 4.26
N VAL A 22 0.36 25.97 3.83
CA VAL A 22 -0.02 25.55 2.46
C VAL A 22 -1.55 25.39 2.43
N GLU A 23 -2.23 26.30 1.76
CA GLU A 23 -3.63 26.12 1.38
C GLU A 23 -3.72 24.96 0.38
N ASN A 24 -4.34 23.87 0.79
CA ASN A 24 -4.52 22.66 -0.01
C ASN A 24 -5.65 22.84 -1.03
N GLY A 25 -5.39 23.59 -2.14
CA GLY A 25 -6.28 23.79 -3.28
C GLY A 25 -5.84 23.09 -4.56
N GLY A 26 -4.87 22.19 -4.51
CA GLY A 26 -4.36 21.48 -5.68
C GLY A 26 -5.18 20.23 -6.03
N ARG A 27 -5.35 19.96 -7.35
CA ARG A 27 -5.92 18.71 -7.85
C ARG A 27 -5.21 17.51 -7.21
N GLN A 28 -6.00 16.50 -6.76
CA GLN A 28 -5.47 15.22 -6.32
C GLN A 28 -4.76 14.50 -7.47
N LEU A 29 -3.55 14.04 -7.21
CA LEU A 29 -2.69 13.35 -8.18
C LEU A 29 -2.47 11.90 -7.79
N LEU A 30 -2.43 11.58 -6.49
CA LEU A 30 -2.24 10.22 -5.99
C LEU A 30 -3.49 9.72 -5.29
N PHE A 31 -3.79 8.45 -5.51
CA PHE A 31 -4.93 7.73 -4.95
C PHE A 31 -4.40 6.46 -4.26
N TYR A 32 -5.03 6.04 -3.17
CA TYR A 32 -4.67 4.79 -2.53
C TYR A 32 -4.80 3.65 -3.54
N ASN A 33 -3.73 2.88 -3.74
CA ASN A 33 -3.68 1.73 -4.62
C ASN A 33 -3.74 0.44 -3.79
N HIS A 34 -2.76 0.24 -2.94
CA HIS A 34 -2.70 -0.90 -2.03
C HIS A 34 -1.84 -0.60 -0.80
N ALA A 35 -1.97 -1.47 0.18
CA ALA A 35 -1.01 -1.61 1.25
C ALA A 35 -0.64 -3.09 1.40
N TYR A 36 0.51 -3.36 2.00
CA TYR A 36 0.84 -4.69 2.46
C TYR A 36 1.09 -4.74 3.96
N GLY A 37 0.90 -5.92 4.54
CA GLY A 37 1.26 -6.21 5.91
C GLY A 37 1.91 -7.58 6.05
N VAL A 38 2.99 -7.67 6.86
CA VAL A 38 3.63 -8.93 7.20
C VAL A 38 3.09 -9.41 8.54
N LEU A 39 2.40 -10.53 8.51
CA LEU A 39 1.70 -11.16 9.61
C LEU A 39 2.54 -12.32 10.17
N ASP A 40 2.16 -12.82 11.33
CA ASP A 40 2.67 -14.10 11.80
C ASP A 40 2.31 -15.24 10.84
N ARG A 41 3.12 -16.31 10.84
CA ARG A 41 2.96 -17.41 9.89
C ARG A 41 1.61 -18.11 10.01
N GLU A 42 1.13 -18.33 11.24
CA GLU A 42 -0.16 -18.98 11.49
C GLU A 42 -1.31 -18.18 10.85
N THR A 43 -1.34 -16.86 11.04
CA THR A 43 -2.35 -16.00 10.44
C THR A 43 -2.24 -15.97 8.91
N ALA A 44 -1.03 -15.88 8.36
CA ALA A 44 -0.82 -15.89 6.91
C ALA A 44 -1.28 -17.21 6.27
N ASP A 45 -0.98 -18.35 6.90
CA ASP A 45 -1.40 -19.67 6.44
C ASP A 45 -2.92 -19.86 6.57
N ALA A 46 -3.54 -19.37 7.66
CA ALA A 46 -5.00 -19.35 7.82
C ALA A 46 -5.69 -18.52 6.73
N ILE A 47 -5.12 -17.37 6.36
CA ILE A 47 -5.61 -16.53 5.25
C ILE A 47 -5.52 -17.30 3.93
N GLU A 48 -4.39 -17.92 3.64
CA GLU A 48 -4.17 -18.67 2.40
C GLU A 48 -5.19 -19.80 2.20
N HIS A 49 -5.56 -20.48 3.27
CA HIS A 49 -6.47 -21.63 3.23
C HIS A 49 -7.93 -21.28 3.51
N SER A 50 -8.27 -20.00 3.75
CA SER A 50 -9.65 -19.57 4.06
C SER A 50 -10.58 -19.76 2.87
N ALA A 51 -11.55 -20.66 2.98
CA ALA A 51 -12.63 -20.78 2.02
C ALA A 51 -13.51 -19.52 2.02
N PHE A 52 -13.73 -18.93 3.21
CA PHE A 52 -14.51 -17.71 3.35
C PHE A 52 -13.92 -16.54 2.54
N LEU A 53 -12.61 -16.32 2.59
CA LEU A 53 -11.98 -15.24 1.81
C LEU A 53 -12.10 -15.43 0.31
N ARG A 54 -12.08 -16.68 -0.17
CA ARG A 54 -12.28 -17.00 -1.59
C ARG A 54 -13.69 -16.66 -2.08
N ASP A 55 -14.69 -16.83 -1.22
CA ASP A 55 -16.07 -16.46 -1.52
C ASP A 55 -16.31 -14.96 -1.34
N PHE A 56 -15.66 -14.35 -0.34
CA PHE A 56 -15.83 -12.95 0.03
C PHE A 56 -15.20 -11.97 -0.97
N ALA A 57 -14.01 -12.29 -1.49
CA ALA A 57 -13.20 -11.39 -2.33
C ALA A 57 -12.60 -12.11 -3.54
N ASN A 58 -12.23 -11.36 -4.57
CA ASN A 58 -11.32 -11.85 -5.61
C ASN A 58 -9.95 -12.13 -4.98
N PHE A 59 -9.88 -13.28 -4.31
CA PHE A 59 -8.73 -13.72 -3.52
C PHE A 59 -7.73 -14.48 -4.38
N GLN A 60 -6.47 -14.10 -4.30
CA GLN A 60 -5.41 -14.71 -5.09
C GLN A 60 -4.17 -14.96 -4.22
N VAL A 61 -3.55 -16.12 -4.39
CA VAL A 61 -2.17 -16.39 -3.94
C VAL A 61 -1.28 -16.32 -5.17
N ARG A 62 -0.28 -15.45 -5.15
CA ARG A 62 0.52 -15.18 -6.34
C ARG A 62 1.99 -15.02 -6.00
N THR A 63 2.84 -15.73 -6.76
CA THR A 63 4.28 -15.46 -6.79
C THR A 63 4.58 -14.45 -7.89
N THR A 64 5.30 -13.40 -7.55
CA THR A 64 5.71 -12.33 -8.46
C THR A 64 7.23 -12.30 -8.54
N THR A 65 7.77 -12.12 -9.75
CA THR A 65 9.19 -11.85 -10.01
C THR A 65 9.33 -10.42 -10.46
N GLY A 66 10.04 -9.63 -9.67
CA GLY A 66 10.30 -8.21 -9.91
C GLY A 66 11.72 -7.90 -10.39
N ALA A 67 12.08 -6.64 -10.31
CA ALA A 67 13.39 -6.17 -10.70
C ALA A 67 14.52 -6.92 -9.99
N GLY A 68 15.61 -7.19 -10.72
CA GLY A 68 16.74 -7.96 -10.20
C GLY A 68 16.45 -9.43 -9.94
N GLY A 69 15.36 -9.99 -10.48
CA GLY A 69 14.97 -11.39 -10.28
C GLY A 69 14.47 -11.71 -8.87
N GLN A 70 14.13 -10.70 -8.08
CA GLN A 70 13.57 -10.90 -6.75
C GLN A 70 12.16 -11.47 -6.84
N THR A 71 11.86 -12.49 -6.03
CA THR A 71 10.54 -13.13 -5.98
C THR A 71 9.90 -12.99 -4.61
N TRP A 72 8.57 -12.89 -4.61
CA TRP A 72 7.77 -12.93 -3.38
C TRP A 72 6.41 -13.58 -3.65
N THR A 73 5.88 -14.23 -2.63
CA THR A 73 4.54 -14.83 -2.68
C THR A 73 3.63 -14.12 -1.71
N GLY A 74 2.59 -13.49 -2.22
CA GLY A 74 1.61 -12.74 -1.45
C GLY A 74 0.20 -13.31 -1.58
N ARG A 75 -0.65 -12.90 -0.64
CA ARG A 75 -2.09 -13.18 -0.58
C ARG A 75 -2.82 -11.87 -0.81
N TYR A 76 -3.61 -11.83 -1.87
CA TYR A 76 -4.20 -10.59 -2.39
C TYR A 76 -5.71 -10.66 -2.29
N LEU A 77 -6.34 -9.63 -1.75
CA LEU A 77 -7.78 -9.38 -1.92
C LEU A 77 -7.91 -8.20 -2.88
N MET A 78 -8.30 -8.51 -4.11
CA MET A 78 -8.34 -7.56 -5.22
C MET A 78 -9.75 -6.97 -5.33
N GLY A 79 -9.83 -5.64 -5.27
CA GLY A 79 -11.07 -4.89 -5.51
C GLY A 79 -11.15 -4.34 -6.93
N ARG A 80 -12.02 -3.34 -7.13
CA ARG A 80 -12.17 -2.61 -8.40
C ARG A 80 -10.97 -1.69 -8.68
N GLU A 81 -10.60 -0.88 -7.68
CA GLU A 81 -9.56 0.16 -7.79
C GLU A 81 -8.45 -0.04 -6.77
N THR A 82 -8.72 -0.80 -5.71
CA THR A 82 -7.82 -0.93 -4.57
C THR A 82 -7.73 -2.37 -4.10
N TYR A 83 -6.61 -2.71 -3.45
CA TYR A 83 -6.41 -4.04 -2.90
C TYR A 83 -5.54 -4.03 -1.64
N ILE A 84 -5.46 -5.17 -0.98
CA ILE A 84 -4.57 -5.43 0.15
C ILE A 84 -3.71 -6.65 -0.16
N GLU A 85 -2.43 -6.58 0.19
CA GLU A 85 -1.47 -7.68 0.12
C GLU A 85 -1.13 -8.16 1.52
N LEU A 86 -1.13 -9.46 1.74
CA LEU A 86 -0.81 -10.05 3.03
C LEU A 86 0.30 -11.09 2.87
N PHE A 87 1.34 -10.89 3.66
CA PHE A 87 2.51 -11.74 3.69
C PHE A 87 2.62 -12.40 5.07
N GLY A 88 3.22 -13.57 5.12
CA GLY A 88 3.71 -14.14 6.35
C GLY A 88 5.18 -13.78 6.57
N THR A 89 5.64 -13.87 7.78
CA THR A 89 7.05 -13.71 8.12
C THR A 89 7.93 -14.56 7.20
N GLY A 90 8.89 -13.94 6.52
CA GLY A 90 9.82 -14.59 5.59
C GLY A 90 9.33 -14.69 4.13
N ASP A 91 8.10 -14.28 3.79
CA ASP A 91 7.63 -14.27 2.40
C ASP A 91 8.29 -13.14 1.57
N LEU A 92 8.80 -12.11 2.24
CA LEU A 92 9.57 -11.03 1.64
C LEU A 92 11.04 -11.11 2.11
N PRO A 93 12.01 -10.72 1.29
CA PRO A 93 13.41 -10.73 1.69
C PRO A 93 13.75 -9.57 2.65
N GLY A 94 14.79 -9.78 3.46
CA GLY A 94 15.38 -8.77 4.33
C GLY A 94 14.41 -8.24 5.40
N LYS A 95 14.54 -6.97 5.73
CA LYS A 95 13.71 -6.32 6.78
C LYS A 95 12.23 -6.24 6.40
N ASP A 96 11.90 -6.19 5.11
CA ASP A 96 10.52 -6.13 4.63
C ASP A 96 9.74 -7.43 4.93
N GLY A 97 10.42 -8.58 5.10
CA GLY A 97 9.82 -9.84 5.54
C GLY A 97 9.71 -10.00 7.07
N THR A 98 10.03 -8.98 7.83
CA THR A 98 9.95 -9.01 9.29
C THR A 98 8.50 -8.83 9.76
N LEU A 99 8.10 -9.55 10.80
CA LEU A 99 6.79 -9.42 11.43
C LEU A 99 6.44 -7.95 11.72
N GLY A 100 5.27 -7.50 11.29
CA GLY A 100 4.80 -6.13 11.44
C GLY A 100 5.37 -5.15 10.42
N SER A 101 6.25 -5.58 9.51
CA SER A 101 6.62 -4.74 8.37
C SER A 101 5.39 -4.44 7.51
N THR A 102 5.28 -3.21 7.04
CA THR A 102 4.17 -2.74 6.21
C THR A 102 4.65 -1.80 5.13
N GLY A 103 3.85 -1.65 4.10
CA GLY A 103 4.09 -0.67 3.06
C GLY A 103 2.81 -0.21 2.38
N MET A 104 2.88 0.93 1.68
CA MET A 104 1.71 1.50 1.03
C MET A 104 2.06 2.16 -0.29
N GLY A 105 1.43 1.70 -1.36
CA GLY A 105 1.46 2.33 -2.68
C GLY A 105 0.27 3.26 -2.88
N VAL A 106 0.54 4.48 -3.33
CA VAL A 106 -0.45 5.42 -3.85
C VAL A 106 -0.12 5.72 -5.30
N SER A 107 -1.10 5.61 -6.21
CA SER A 107 -0.85 5.69 -7.65
C SER A 107 -1.56 6.84 -8.33
N THR A 108 -1.03 7.24 -9.47
CA THR A 108 -1.68 8.20 -10.38
C THR A 108 -2.76 7.50 -11.22
N GLU A 109 -3.69 8.29 -11.74
CA GLU A 109 -4.71 7.85 -12.70
C GLU A 109 -4.39 8.29 -14.15
N ARG A 110 -3.40 9.17 -14.30
CA ARG A 110 -3.03 9.73 -15.60
C ARG A 110 -1.53 9.73 -15.79
N GLU A 111 -1.12 9.39 -16.99
CA GLU A 111 0.28 9.45 -17.41
C GLU A 111 0.88 10.85 -17.19
N GLY A 112 2.07 10.91 -16.63
CA GLY A 112 2.82 12.13 -16.32
C GLY A 112 2.41 12.83 -15.00
N ASP A 113 1.42 12.32 -14.26
CA ASP A 113 1.06 12.92 -12.96
C ASP A 113 2.11 12.59 -11.88
N LEU A 114 2.87 11.50 -11.99
CA LEU A 114 3.95 11.20 -11.05
C LEU A 114 5.07 12.25 -11.09
N ALA A 115 5.42 12.75 -12.27
CA ALA A 115 6.38 13.84 -12.40
C ALA A 115 5.92 15.13 -11.68
N LYS A 116 4.61 15.40 -11.67
CA LYS A 116 4.04 16.51 -10.90
C LYS A 116 4.12 16.29 -9.40
N VAL A 117 3.93 15.04 -8.94
CA VAL A 117 4.13 14.66 -7.53
C VAL A 117 5.58 14.89 -7.13
N THR A 118 6.53 14.43 -7.93
CA THR A 118 7.98 14.66 -7.71
C THR A 118 8.32 16.15 -7.61
N ALA A 119 7.74 16.98 -8.48
CA ALA A 119 7.92 18.44 -8.41
C ALA A 119 7.38 19.01 -7.09
N ARG A 120 6.16 18.62 -6.68
CA ARG A 120 5.58 19.04 -5.40
C ARG A 120 6.37 18.56 -4.18
N LEU A 121 6.97 17.37 -4.24
CA LEU A 121 7.87 16.91 -3.16
C LEU A 121 9.06 17.85 -3.00
N ARG A 122 9.67 18.29 -4.11
CA ARG A 122 10.77 19.26 -4.07
C ARG A 122 10.33 20.61 -3.49
N GLU A 123 9.14 21.09 -3.83
CA GLU A 123 8.52 22.31 -3.25
C GLU A 123 8.27 22.14 -1.73
N LEU A 124 7.98 20.93 -1.26
CA LEU A 124 7.81 20.60 0.17
C LEU A 124 9.13 20.38 0.91
N GLY A 125 10.28 20.57 0.25
CA GLY A 125 11.61 20.48 0.86
C GLY A 125 12.27 19.10 0.77
N ILE A 126 11.70 18.16 0.03
CA ILE A 126 12.36 16.89 -0.33
C ILE A 126 13.20 17.17 -1.58
N SER A 127 14.43 17.58 -1.40
CA SER A 127 15.30 18.04 -2.51
C SER A 127 15.66 16.94 -3.51
N ASP A 128 15.81 15.71 -3.02
CA ASP A 128 16.24 14.56 -3.82
C ASP A 128 15.31 13.33 -3.57
N PRO A 129 14.09 13.34 -4.11
CA PRO A 129 13.20 12.17 -4.02
C PRO A 129 13.86 10.97 -4.73
N VAL A 130 13.74 9.79 -4.11
CA VAL A 130 14.30 8.56 -4.69
C VAL A 130 13.36 8.03 -5.77
N GLU A 131 13.84 7.91 -6.99
CA GLU A 131 13.06 7.38 -8.12
C GLU A 131 13.51 5.94 -8.43
N PHE A 132 12.55 5.09 -8.76
CA PHE A 132 12.79 3.67 -9.05
C PHE A 132 11.83 3.18 -10.11
N ARG A 133 12.30 2.34 -11.03
CA ARG A 133 11.47 1.61 -12.00
C ARG A 133 11.34 0.16 -11.62
N GLN A 134 10.12 -0.29 -11.38
CA GLN A 134 9.83 -1.71 -11.18
C GLN A 134 9.54 -2.38 -12.53
N THR A 135 10.03 -3.60 -12.66
CA THR A 135 9.71 -4.49 -13.77
C THR A 135 8.96 -5.72 -13.26
N ARG A 136 8.28 -6.41 -14.15
CA ARG A 136 7.64 -7.70 -13.88
C ARG A 136 8.06 -8.71 -14.92
N ASP A 137 8.52 -9.86 -14.45
CA ASP A 137 8.73 -11.04 -15.27
C ASP A 137 7.51 -11.99 -15.09
N PHE A 138 6.93 -12.41 -16.18
CA PHE A 138 5.79 -13.33 -16.21
C PHE A 138 6.20 -14.82 -16.23
N GLY A 139 7.48 -15.12 -15.99
CA GLY A 139 8.04 -16.47 -15.93
C GLY A 139 8.74 -16.92 -17.21
N ASP A 140 8.92 -16.03 -18.17
CA ASP A 140 9.63 -16.29 -19.44
C ASP A 140 11.02 -15.66 -19.53
N GLY A 141 11.47 -14.99 -18.46
CA GLY A 141 12.76 -14.30 -18.42
C GLY A 141 12.79 -12.97 -19.18
N VAL A 142 11.62 -12.45 -19.61
CA VAL A 142 11.51 -11.18 -20.32
C VAL A 142 10.79 -10.15 -19.44
N PRO A 143 11.53 -9.34 -18.66
CA PRO A 143 10.93 -8.35 -17.79
C PRO A 143 10.27 -7.22 -18.58
N VAL A 144 9.05 -6.85 -18.19
CA VAL A 144 8.29 -5.72 -18.72
C VAL A 144 8.34 -4.55 -17.74
N PRO A 145 8.56 -3.28 -18.16
CA PRO A 145 8.40 -2.13 -17.30
C PRO A 145 7.00 -2.10 -16.70
N TRP A 146 6.93 -2.17 -15.36
CA TRP A 146 5.65 -2.31 -14.65
C TRP A 146 5.12 -0.97 -14.17
N PHE A 147 5.91 -0.30 -13.33
CA PHE A 147 5.60 1.05 -12.86
C PHE A 147 6.85 1.82 -12.51
N ASP A 148 6.77 3.13 -12.60
CA ASP A 148 7.73 4.05 -12.00
C ASP A 148 7.26 4.41 -10.59
N ALA A 149 8.18 4.57 -9.66
CA ALA A 149 7.90 4.91 -8.27
C ALA A 149 8.76 6.08 -7.79
N VAL A 150 8.22 6.86 -6.86
CA VAL A 150 8.92 7.92 -6.13
C VAL A 150 8.73 7.75 -4.64
N PHE A 151 9.82 7.92 -3.90
CA PHE A 151 9.89 7.89 -2.44
C PHE A 151 10.43 9.21 -1.92
N THR A 152 10.07 9.57 -0.71
CA THR A 152 10.67 10.73 -0.02
C THR A 152 12.09 10.43 0.47
N THR A 153 12.40 9.17 0.73
CA THR A 153 13.70 8.67 1.22
C THR A 153 13.79 7.17 1.00
N ASP A 154 15.01 6.63 0.95
CA ASP A 154 15.30 5.19 0.98
C ASP A 154 15.48 4.63 2.40
N GLU A 155 15.52 5.54 3.40
CA GLU A 155 15.66 5.18 4.81
C GLU A 155 14.30 5.11 5.51
N TYR A 156 13.93 3.95 6.02
CA TYR A 156 12.72 3.70 6.81
C TYR A 156 13.00 2.61 7.85
N ASP A 157 12.18 2.58 8.88
CA ASP A 157 12.26 1.52 9.90
C ASP A 157 11.59 0.24 9.41
N LEU A 158 10.25 0.17 9.47
CA LEU A 158 9.47 -0.98 9.02
C LEU A 158 8.22 -0.57 8.21
N PHE A 159 8.06 0.71 7.88
CA PHE A 159 6.99 1.16 7.01
C PHE A 159 7.52 2.09 5.93
N GLY A 160 7.27 1.74 4.66
CA GLY A 160 7.58 2.57 3.50
C GLY A 160 6.33 2.95 2.72
N ALA A 161 6.23 4.22 2.30
CA ALA A 161 5.20 4.67 1.36
C ALA A 161 5.83 5.18 0.07
N TRP A 162 5.16 4.91 -1.06
CA TRP A 162 5.63 5.34 -2.38
C TRP A 162 4.48 5.83 -3.26
N GLY A 163 4.79 6.86 -4.06
CA GLY A 163 3.97 7.24 -5.21
C GLY A 163 4.34 6.40 -6.41
N MET A 164 3.37 6.00 -7.24
CA MET A 164 3.65 5.19 -8.42
C MET A 164 2.78 5.57 -9.61
N GLU A 165 3.30 5.27 -10.80
CA GLU A 165 2.59 5.40 -12.07
C GLU A 165 2.84 4.16 -12.90
N TYR A 166 1.78 3.46 -13.27
CA TYR A 166 1.89 2.29 -14.15
C TYR A 166 2.40 2.68 -15.52
N ARG A 167 3.18 1.80 -16.12
CA ARG A 167 3.78 2.04 -17.44
C ARG A 167 2.82 1.62 -18.56
N PRO A 168 2.73 2.42 -19.65
CA PRO A 168 1.97 2.04 -20.83
C PRO A 168 2.39 0.69 -21.42
N GLU A 169 3.70 0.36 -21.32
CA GLU A 169 4.25 -0.92 -21.79
C GLU A 169 3.65 -2.11 -21.02
N TYR A 170 3.37 -1.96 -19.73
CA TYR A 170 2.70 -2.99 -18.95
C TYR A 170 1.27 -3.23 -19.39
N PHE A 171 0.53 -2.15 -19.66
CA PHE A 171 -0.85 -2.23 -20.14
C PHE A 171 -0.96 -2.74 -21.58
N ALA A 172 0.08 -2.57 -22.37
CA ALA A 172 0.15 -3.09 -23.74
C ALA A 172 0.51 -4.58 -23.79
N ASP A 173 1.05 -5.13 -22.69
CA ASP A 173 1.45 -6.54 -22.64
C ASP A 173 0.24 -7.44 -22.31
N PRO A 174 -0.15 -8.38 -23.20
CA PRO A 174 -1.32 -9.21 -23.00
C PRO A 174 -1.21 -10.12 -21.77
N ARG A 175 0.00 -10.39 -21.28
CA ARG A 175 0.23 -11.20 -20.08
C ARG A 175 -0.19 -10.46 -18.79
N GLY A 176 -0.30 -9.12 -18.86
CA GLY A 176 -0.75 -8.29 -17.74
C GLY A 176 -2.22 -8.51 -17.38
N ASN A 177 -3.03 -8.97 -18.35
CA ASN A 177 -4.48 -9.17 -18.18
C ASN A 177 -5.17 -7.94 -17.58
N THR A 178 -4.92 -6.78 -18.22
CA THR A 178 -5.41 -5.48 -17.77
C THR A 178 -6.62 -5.04 -18.58
N GLU A 179 -7.44 -4.16 -18.01
CA GLU A 179 -8.62 -3.63 -18.69
C GLU A 179 -8.25 -2.60 -19.76
N PRO A 180 -9.13 -2.37 -20.77
CA PRO A 180 -8.93 -1.33 -21.77
C PRO A 180 -8.86 0.07 -21.16
N ALA A 181 -8.15 1.00 -21.83
CA ALA A 181 -8.10 2.38 -21.42
C ALA A 181 -9.47 3.07 -21.56
N ALA A 182 -9.92 3.76 -20.51
CA ALA A 182 -11.16 4.55 -20.52
C ALA A 182 -10.97 5.90 -21.25
N HIS A 183 -9.73 6.41 -21.30
CA HIS A 183 -9.39 7.67 -21.99
C HIS A 183 -7.90 7.69 -22.40
N PRO A 184 -7.46 8.58 -23.28
CA PRO A 184 -6.04 8.75 -23.58
C PRO A 184 -5.20 9.06 -22.34
N GLY A 185 -4.06 8.37 -22.18
CA GLY A 185 -3.17 8.51 -21.03
C GLY A 185 -3.72 7.91 -19.74
N ASP A 186 -4.70 7.01 -19.82
CA ASP A 186 -5.23 6.26 -18.69
C ASP A 186 -4.20 5.22 -18.22
N VAL A 187 -3.71 5.41 -17.00
CA VAL A 187 -2.83 4.49 -16.27
C VAL A 187 -3.44 4.14 -14.89
N GLY A 188 -4.77 4.21 -14.82
CA GLY A 188 -5.55 4.12 -13.59
C GLY A 188 -5.58 2.73 -12.96
N ARG A 189 -5.94 2.72 -11.69
CA ARG A 189 -6.05 1.52 -10.85
C ARG A 189 -7.13 0.57 -11.34
N GLU A 190 -8.27 1.08 -11.81
CA GLU A 190 -9.37 0.27 -12.36
C GLU A 190 -8.91 -0.50 -13.60
N ARG A 191 -8.04 0.09 -14.40
CA ARG A 191 -7.46 -0.57 -15.56
C ARG A 191 -6.48 -1.68 -15.18
N TYR A 192 -5.73 -1.50 -14.08
CA TYR A 192 -4.76 -2.47 -13.60
C TYR A 192 -5.43 -3.71 -12.96
N LEU A 193 -6.53 -3.51 -12.25
CA LEU A 193 -7.27 -4.59 -11.59
C LEU A 193 -8.35 -5.13 -12.53
N SER A 194 -8.45 -6.47 -12.60
CA SER A 194 -9.49 -7.12 -13.41
C SER A 194 -10.89 -7.01 -12.77
N ASP A 195 -11.91 -7.16 -13.60
CA ASP A 195 -13.32 -7.15 -13.19
C ASP A 195 -13.76 -8.32 -12.29
N GLY A 196 -12.84 -9.22 -11.91
CA GLY A 196 -13.13 -10.38 -11.05
C GLY A 196 -13.76 -10.03 -9.70
N TYR A 197 -13.62 -8.80 -9.19
CA TYR A 197 -14.29 -8.34 -7.97
C TYR A 197 -15.83 -8.40 -8.06
N ARG A 198 -16.40 -8.36 -9.28
CA ARG A 198 -17.87 -8.34 -9.50
C ARG A 198 -18.56 -9.60 -9.04
N ASP A 199 -17.88 -10.72 -9.05
CA ASP A 199 -18.40 -12.02 -8.63
C ASP A 199 -18.39 -12.23 -7.11
N HIS A 200 -17.78 -11.30 -6.37
CA HIS A 200 -17.55 -11.38 -4.93
C HIS A 200 -18.29 -10.28 -4.16
N LEU A 201 -18.26 -10.38 -2.83
CA LEU A 201 -18.90 -9.38 -1.98
C LEU A 201 -18.02 -8.15 -1.78
N MET A 202 -16.70 -8.31 -1.59
CA MET A 202 -15.76 -7.20 -1.46
C MET A 202 -15.69 -6.40 -2.77
N ARG A 203 -15.77 -5.07 -2.62
CA ARG A 203 -15.63 -4.14 -3.75
C ARG A 203 -14.27 -3.43 -3.76
N ASP A 204 -13.94 -2.71 -2.69
CA ASP A 204 -12.71 -1.92 -2.57
C ASP A 204 -12.27 -1.79 -1.12
N VAL A 205 -10.99 -1.50 -0.92
CA VAL A 205 -10.46 -1.00 0.34
C VAL A 205 -10.76 0.50 0.43
N THR A 206 -11.46 0.91 1.48
CA THR A 206 -11.88 2.31 1.72
C THR A 206 -11.20 2.93 2.93
N GLY A 207 -10.53 2.13 3.74
CA GLY A 207 -9.78 2.60 4.89
C GLY A 207 -8.68 1.64 5.30
N ILE A 208 -7.55 2.22 5.72
CA ILE A 208 -6.41 1.49 6.28
C ILE A 208 -5.97 2.16 7.58
N ARG A 209 -5.70 1.36 8.60
CA ARG A 209 -5.05 1.79 9.84
C ARG A 209 -3.73 1.05 10.02
N LEU A 210 -2.67 1.82 10.09
CA LEU A 210 -1.30 1.35 10.25
C LEU A 210 -0.71 1.90 11.55
N ALA A 211 -0.03 1.07 12.32
CA ALA A 211 0.85 1.48 13.39
C ALA A 211 2.27 1.60 12.81
N VAL A 212 2.87 2.76 12.91
CA VAL A 212 4.15 3.10 12.27
C VAL A 212 5.04 3.88 13.23
N THR A 213 6.35 3.91 13.00
CA THR A 213 7.22 4.77 13.81
C THR A 213 6.98 6.26 13.49
N ALA A 214 7.33 7.13 14.42
CA ALA A 214 7.25 8.58 14.17
C ALA A 214 8.15 9.00 12.98
N ARG A 215 9.29 8.32 12.77
CA ARG A 215 10.19 8.54 11.64
C ARG A 215 9.50 8.18 10.32
N ASP A 216 8.94 6.99 10.22
CA ASP A 216 8.30 6.53 8.99
C ASP A 216 7.06 7.38 8.64
N LEU A 217 6.32 7.82 9.68
CA LEU A 217 5.22 8.77 9.48
C LEU A 217 5.70 10.13 8.96
N ALA A 218 6.80 10.66 9.52
CA ALA A 218 7.37 11.92 9.07
C ALA A 218 7.82 11.86 7.60
N ASN A 219 8.35 10.71 7.16
CA ASN A 219 8.72 10.45 5.77
C ASN A 219 7.50 10.33 4.84
N THR A 220 6.36 9.87 5.34
CA THR A 220 5.14 9.61 4.55
C THR A 220 4.30 10.86 4.31
N VAL A 221 4.21 11.73 5.30
CA VAL A 221 3.34 12.93 5.24
C VAL A 221 3.63 13.83 4.04
N PRO A 222 4.88 14.13 3.65
CA PRO A 222 5.17 14.92 2.45
C PRO A 222 4.63 14.28 1.17
N LEU A 223 4.75 12.96 1.00
CA LEU A 223 4.22 12.24 -0.15
C LEU A 223 2.70 12.38 -0.27
N LEU A 224 1.98 12.17 0.83
CA LEU A 224 0.52 12.30 0.85
C LEU A 224 0.07 13.73 0.53
N LYS A 225 0.76 14.75 1.07
CA LYS A 225 0.49 16.16 0.75
C LYS A 225 0.77 16.48 -0.72
N ALA A 226 1.91 16.02 -1.26
CA ALA A 226 2.25 16.19 -2.67
C ALA A 226 1.21 15.51 -3.58
N GLY A 227 0.69 14.36 -3.16
CA GLY A 227 -0.39 13.62 -3.83
C GLY A 227 -1.77 14.28 -3.75
N GLY A 228 -1.95 15.30 -2.90
CA GLY A 228 -3.21 16.01 -2.75
C GLY A 228 -4.15 15.45 -1.68
N PHE A 229 -3.67 14.58 -0.78
CA PHE A 229 -4.45 14.15 0.38
C PHE A 229 -4.58 15.28 1.41
N ALA A 230 -5.76 15.38 2.00
CA ALA A 230 -5.99 16.23 3.18
C ALA A 230 -5.42 15.55 4.42
N VAL A 231 -4.25 16.00 4.88
CA VAL A 231 -3.54 15.41 6.02
C VAL A 231 -3.74 16.26 7.26
N ARG A 232 -4.17 15.62 8.37
CA ARG A 232 -4.27 16.23 9.69
C ARG A 232 -3.55 15.39 10.74
N SER A 233 -2.87 16.05 11.66
CA SER A 233 -2.26 15.39 12.80
C SER A 233 -3.31 14.96 13.82
N LEU A 234 -3.02 13.88 14.55
CA LEU A 234 -3.81 13.37 15.67
C LEU A 234 -3.09 13.63 17.00
N PRO A 235 -3.83 13.72 18.11
CA PRO A 235 -3.24 13.63 19.43
C PRO A 235 -2.40 12.34 19.56
N GLY A 236 -1.26 12.42 20.22
CA GLY A 236 -0.34 11.27 20.37
C GLY A 236 0.63 11.08 19.19
N GLY A 237 0.73 12.05 18.27
CA GLY A 237 1.73 12.05 17.19
C GLY A 237 1.32 11.34 15.91
N GLY A 238 0.14 10.73 15.86
CA GLY A 238 -0.40 10.09 14.65
C GLY A 238 -0.93 11.07 13.60
N ALA A 239 -1.43 10.55 12.48
CA ALA A 239 -2.05 11.33 11.41
C ALA A 239 -3.24 10.61 10.76
N VAL A 240 -4.13 11.39 10.15
CA VAL A 240 -5.14 10.90 9.21
C VAL A 240 -4.99 11.65 7.91
N ALA A 241 -4.99 10.91 6.80
CA ALA A 241 -5.00 11.45 5.46
C ALA A 241 -6.26 10.97 4.72
N GLN A 242 -6.96 11.89 4.06
CA GLN A 242 -8.17 11.59 3.30
C GLN A 242 -8.01 12.08 1.86
N GLY A 243 -8.35 11.23 0.90
CA GLY A 243 -8.29 11.57 -0.51
C GLY A 243 -8.75 10.40 -1.38
N GLY A 244 -9.35 10.69 -2.55
CA GLY A 244 -9.76 9.67 -3.52
C GLY A 244 -10.71 8.61 -2.97
N GLY A 245 -11.58 8.95 -2.02
CA GLY A 245 -12.52 8.00 -1.41
C GLY A 245 -11.93 7.09 -0.34
N THR A 246 -10.65 7.24 0.01
CA THR A 246 -9.97 6.41 1.01
C THR A 246 -9.52 7.22 2.23
N THR A 247 -9.61 6.62 3.41
CA THR A 247 -9.10 7.18 4.67
C THR A 247 -7.90 6.36 5.13
N LEU A 248 -6.75 7.02 5.29
CA LEU A 248 -5.51 6.44 5.77
C LEU A 248 -5.26 6.95 7.19
N ARG A 249 -5.18 6.06 8.15
CA ARG A 249 -4.89 6.39 9.55
C ARG A 249 -3.55 5.80 9.95
N PHE A 250 -2.73 6.64 10.54
CA PHE A 250 -1.42 6.27 11.07
C PHE A 250 -1.39 6.54 12.58
N ASP A 251 -1.12 5.52 13.36
CA ASP A 251 -0.86 5.65 14.78
C ASP A 251 0.67 5.61 14.99
N ALA A 252 1.23 6.67 15.60
CA ALA A 252 2.66 6.70 15.90
C ALA A 252 2.93 5.83 17.13
N VAL A 253 3.80 4.83 16.98
CA VAL A 253 4.10 3.81 18.01
C VAL A 253 5.60 3.52 18.05
N PRO A 254 6.10 2.90 19.12
CA PRO A 254 7.43 2.31 19.16
C PRO A 254 7.62 1.22 18.08
N LEU A 255 8.87 0.96 17.69
CA LEU A 255 9.23 0.04 16.62
C LEU A 255 8.72 -1.40 16.83
N ASP A 256 8.63 -1.85 18.06
CA ASP A 256 8.14 -3.19 18.43
C ASP A 256 6.62 -3.35 18.31
N GLN A 257 5.90 -2.24 18.13
CA GLN A 257 4.44 -2.21 18.03
C GLN A 257 3.96 -1.84 16.61
N VAL A 258 4.84 -1.72 15.61
CA VAL A 258 4.42 -1.41 14.23
C VAL A 258 3.64 -2.55 13.58
N GLY A 259 2.81 -2.24 12.59
CA GLY A 259 2.10 -3.23 11.79
C GLY A 259 0.74 -2.78 11.28
N LEU A 260 0.14 -3.63 10.47
CA LEU A 260 -1.23 -3.47 9.98
C LEU A 260 -2.22 -3.67 11.15
N ARG A 261 -3.17 -2.75 11.32
CA ARG A 261 -4.18 -2.80 12.40
C ARG A 261 -5.58 -3.06 11.89
N GLN A 262 -5.94 -2.43 10.77
CA GLN A 262 -7.30 -2.54 10.28
C GLN A 262 -7.36 -2.25 8.77
N VAL A 263 -8.24 -2.98 8.09
CA VAL A 263 -8.65 -2.74 6.71
C VAL A 263 -10.16 -2.55 6.71
N GLU A 264 -10.64 -1.41 6.18
CA GLU A 264 -12.05 -1.18 5.93
C GLU A 264 -12.34 -1.39 4.45
N MET A 265 -13.45 -2.04 4.15
CA MET A 265 -13.81 -2.41 2.79
C MET A 265 -15.26 -2.02 2.50
N SER A 266 -15.50 -1.55 1.29
CA SER A 266 -16.84 -1.45 0.72
C SER A 266 -17.26 -2.79 0.11
N LEU A 267 -18.58 -3.01 0.01
CA LEU A 267 -19.16 -4.20 -0.57
C LEU A 267 -19.91 -3.85 -1.85
N ASN A 268 -19.99 -4.80 -2.79
CA ASN A 268 -20.74 -4.67 -4.03
C ASN A 268 -22.27 -4.57 -3.80
N ARG A 269 -22.75 -5.06 -2.67
CA ARG A 269 -24.15 -4.97 -2.24
C ARG A 269 -24.25 -4.92 -0.72
N PRO A 270 -25.24 -4.25 -0.15
CA PRO A 270 -25.49 -4.28 1.29
C PRO A 270 -25.94 -5.68 1.74
N VAL A 271 -25.58 -6.03 2.97
CA VAL A 271 -26.05 -7.24 3.66
C VAL A 271 -26.82 -6.84 4.91
N SER A 272 -27.88 -7.61 5.23
CA SER A 272 -28.74 -7.34 6.40
C SER A 272 -28.22 -7.95 7.71
N TYR A 273 -27.28 -8.88 7.60
CA TYR A 273 -26.70 -9.61 8.73
C TYR A 273 -25.35 -8.99 9.15
N ARG A 274 -24.90 -9.35 10.35
CA ARG A 274 -23.52 -9.21 10.81
C ARG A 274 -22.91 -10.60 10.86
N HIS A 275 -21.81 -10.79 10.15
CA HIS A 275 -21.01 -12.00 10.21
C HIS A 275 -19.61 -11.66 10.71
N GLU A 276 -19.06 -12.51 11.58
CA GLU A 276 -17.68 -12.40 12.07
C GLU A 276 -16.95 -13.69 11.74
N GLU A 277 -15.86 -13.56 10.98
CA GLU A 277 -14.97 -14.65 10.62
C GLU A 277 -13.62 -14.46 11.30
N ARG A 278 -13.19 -15.47 12.06
CA ARG A 278 -11.84 -15.49 12.63
C ARG A 278 -10.89 -16.23 11.69
N ILE A 279 -9.77 -15.56 11.37
CA ILE A 279 -8.77 -16.06 10.43
C ILE A 279 -7.40 -15.88 11.08
N GLY A 280 -6.86 -16.96 11.67
CA GLY A 280 -5.70 -16.88 12.54
C GLY A 280 -5.94 -15.91 13.69
N HIS A 281 -5.01 -15.00 13.94
CA HIS A 281 -5.10 -13.97 14.98
C HIS A 281 -5.84 -12.71 14.54
N SER A 282 -6.60 -12.77 13.44
CA SER A 282 -7.39 -11.65 12.92
C SER A 282 -8.89 -11.93 12.93
N ALA A 283 -9.70 -10.88 12.80
CA ALA A 283 -11.16 -10.99 12.75
C ALA A 283 -11.74 -10.08 11.67
N LEU A 284 -12.46 -10.67 10.72
CA LEU A 284 -13.18 -9.97 9.66
C LEU A 284 -14.68 -9.90 10.00
N VAL A 285 -15.18 -8.69 10.14
CA VAL A 285 -16.62 -8.43 10.37
C VAL A 285 -17.23 -7.90 9.09
N VAL A 286 -18.25 -8.60 8.59
CA VAL A 286 -19.01 -8.24 7.39
C VAL A 286 -20.41 -7.77 7.77
N GLY A 287 -20.80 -6.57 7.34
CA GLY A 287 -22.11 -5.98 7.58
C GLY A 287 -22.37 -5.58 9.06
N PRO A 288 -23.62 -5.17 9.36
CA PRO A 288 -24.70 -4.90 8.39
C PRO A 288 -24.39 -3.70 7.49
N GLY A 289 -25.03 -3.63 6.33
CA GLY A 289 -24.82 -2.59 5.33
C GLY A 289 -23.79 -2.98 4.27
N ALA A 290 -23.27 -2.00 3.54
CA ALA A 290 -22.32 -2.21 2.43
C ALA A 290 -20.86 -2.03 2.88
N ARG A 291 -20.48 -2.58 4.03
CA ARG A 291 -19.12 -2.43 4.60
C ARG A 291 -18.65 -3.71 5.28
N ALA A 292 -17.35 -3.89 5.30
CA ALA A 292 -16.66 -4.87 6.12
C ALA A 292 -15.45 -4.22 6.80
N VAL A 293 -15.03 -4.77 7.94
CA VAL A 293 -13.89 -4.32 8.72
C VAL A 293 -13.07 -5.53 9.13
N TRP A 294 -11.81 -5.55 8.74
CA TRP A 294 -10.86 -6.58 9.12
C TRP A 294 -9.86 -6.01 10.13
N THR A 295 -9.80 -6.60 11.31
CA THR A 295 -8.91 -6.18 12.41
C THR A 295 -7.81 -7.20 12.60
N PHE A 296 -6.60 -6.71 12.76
CA PHE A 296 -5.41 -7.49 13.06
C PHE A 296 -4.97 -7.16 14.48
N GLY A 297 -4.76 -8.18 15.31
CA GLY A 297 -4.29 -8.01 16.69
C GLY A 297 -2.93 -7.32 16.77
N GLU A 298 -2.54 -6.88 17.95
CA GLU A 298 -1.16 -6.50 18.21
C GLU A 298 -0.28 -7.74 17.96
N GLN A 299 0.74 -7.55 17.13
CA GLN A 299 1.65 -8.65 16.80
C GLN A 299 2.73 -8.69 17.87
N ASP A 300 2.57 -9.56 18.85
CA ASP A 300 3.56 -9.78 19.89
C ASP A 300 4.87 -10.29 19.26
N ARG A 301 5.85 -9.41 19.15
CA ARG A 301 7.22 -9.81 18.85
C ARG A 301 7.80 -10.44 20.09
N PRO A 302 8.43 -11.62 19.98
CA PRO A 302 9.17 -12.16 21.10
C PRO A 302 10.20 -11.10 21.55
N SER A 303 10.14 -10.69 22.81
CA SER A 303 11.13 -9.80 23.41
C SER A 303 12.52 -10.40 23.12
N ARG A 304 13.39 -9.61 22.49
CA ARG A 304 14.79 -10.00 22.38
C ARG A 304 15.31 -10.13 23.81
N SER A 305 15.47 -11.35 24.28
CA SER A 305 16.28 -11.63 25.46
C SER A 305 17.70 -11.15 25.13
N GLY A 306 18.13 -10.11 25.87
CA GLY A 306 19.43 -9.47 25.75
C GLY A 306 20.59 -10.40 26.08
#